data_546015a77819cd3b7d4ffa25fb6c8b35
#
_entry.id   546015a77819cd3b7d4ffa25fb6c8b35
#
_cell.length_a   1.000
_cell.length_b   1.000
_cell.length_c   1.000
_cell.angle_alpha   90.00
_cell.angle_beta   90.00
_cell.angle_gamma   90.00
#
_symmetry.space_group_name_H-M   'P 1'
#
loop_
_entity.id
_entity.type
_entity.pdbx_description
1 polymer ?
#
loop_
_entity_poly.entity_id
_entity_poly.type
_entity_poly.pdbx_seq_one_letter_code
_entity_poly.pdbx_strand_id
1 'polypeptide(L)'
;MKEHQMRTPARRVRGLGAAHSGPGDFWHQRVTSVAGIPLTIAVIVIVIALLGRSHAAVVQILGSPLVAITMLLFIINMAYHMWIGMQEIIIDYVHDDTLKFSALMANTFFSVVIAFASSFAILKLSFGV
;
A
#
# COMPACT_ATOMS: atom_id res chain seq x y z
N MET A 1 -11.52 38.11 21.12
CA MET A 1 -12.77 38.41 20.38
C MET A 1 -13.39 37.12 19.92
N LYS A 2 -14.56 36.75 20.45
CA LYS A 2 -15.30 35.56 19.92
C LYS A 2 -15.90 36.00 18.59
N GLU A 3 -15.39 35.46 17.49
CA GLU A 3 -16.05 35.59 16.20
C GLU A 3 -17.48 35.05 16.33
N HIS A 4 -18.44 35.90 16.23
CA HIS A 4 -19.86 35.56 16.11
C HIS A 4 -20.05 34.92 14.71
N GLN A 5 -19.74 33.64 14.60
CA GLN A 5 -20.06 32.88 13.39
C GLN A 5 -21.59 32.83 13.27
N MET A 6 -22.13 33.58 12.32
CA MET A 6 -23.55 33.55 11.93
C MET A 6 -23.97 32.22 11.30
N ARG A 7 -23.58 31.12 11.89
CA ARG A 7 -23.96 29.77 11.43
C ARG A 7 -25.02 29.20 12.36
N THR A 8 -26.16 28.82 11.81
CA THR A 8 -27.20 28.12 12.56
C THR A 8 -26.66 26.78 13.12
N PRO A 9 -27.20 26.30 14.27
CA PRO A 9 -26.82 25.00 14.82
C PRO A 9 -26.91 23.86 13.79
N ALA A 10 -27.96 23.84 12.96
CA ALA A 10 -28.13 22.86 11.90
C ALA A 10 -27.02 22.93 10.82
N ARG A 11 -26.54 24.12 10.49
CA ARG A 11 -25.43 24.31 9.55
C ARG A 11 -24.08 23.91 10.16
N ARG A 12 -23.91 24.04 11.49
CA ARG A 12 -22.74 23.53 12.20
C ARG A 12 -22.68 22.01 12.13
N VAL A 13 -23.81 21.34 12.39
CA VAL A 13 -23.90 19.86 12.31
C VAL A 13 -23.69 19.36 10.86
N ARG A 14 -24.24 20.05 9.87
CA ARG A 14 -24.02 19.71 8.45
C ARG A 14 -22.61 20.07 7.95
N GLY A 15 -21.95 21.05 8.57
CA GLY A 15 -20.56 21.44 8.24
C GLY A 15 -19.49 20.60 8.95
N LEU A 16 -19.88 19.75 9.89
CA LEU A 16 -19.07 18.71 10.51
C LEU A 16 -19.10 17.42 9.69
N GLY A 17 -19.54 17.51 8.44
CA GLY A 17 -19.51 16.40 7.50
C GLY A 17 -18.13 15.75 7.47
N ALA A 18 -18.15 14.41 7.33
CA ALA A 18 -17.01 13.53 7.34
C ALA A 18 -15.75 14.13 6.70
N ALA A 19 -14.60 13.91 7.28
CA ALA A 19 -13.33 14.09 6.60
C ALA A 19 -13.46 13.45 5.21
N HIS A 20 -13.33 14.26 4.15
CA HIS A 20 -13.62 13.84 2.78
C HIS A 20 -12.77 12.65 2.27
N SER A 21 -11.72 12.27 2.99
CA SER A 21 -10.81 11.18 2.67
C SER A 21 -11.16 9.84 3.36
N GLY A 22 -11.76 9.85 4.54
CA GLY A 22 -11.98 8.64 5.34
C GLY A 22 -12.75 7.51 4.65
N PRO A 23 -13.87 7.75 3.94
CA PRO A 23 -14.59 6.70 3.21
C PRO A 23 -13.79 6.11 2.05
N GLY A 24 -12.96 6.93 1.38
CA GLY A 24 -12.10 6.48 0.29
C GLY A 24 -11.00 5.55 0.78
N ASP A 25 -10.29 5.95 1.82
CA ASP A 25 -9.19 5.17 2.41
C ASP A 25 -9.71 3.83 2.97
N PHE A 26 -10.87 3.86 3.64
CA PHE A 26 -11.55 2.64 4.11
C PHE A 26 -11.88 1.67 2.97
N TRP A 27 -12.36 2.18 1.83
CA TRP A 27 -12.68 1.34 0.68
C TRP A 27 -11.41 0.74 0.06
N HIS A 28 -10.38 1.55 -0.17
CA HIS A 28 -9.11 1.09 -0.72
C HIS A 28 -8.42 0.05 0.18
N GLN A 29 -8.46 0.26 1.50
CA GLN A 29 -7.94 -0.70 2.47
C GLN A 29 -8.64 -2.05 2.35
N ARG A 30 -9.96 -2.06 2.21
CA ARG A 30 -10.74 -3.30 2.06
C ARG A 30 -10.49 -4.00 0.72
N VAL A 31 -10.49 -3.25 -0.38
CA VAL A 31 -10.24 -3.82 -1.71
C VAL A 31 -8.84 -4.45 -1.77
N THR A 32 -7.83 -3.77 -1.27
CA THR A 32 -6.46 -4.31 -1.24
C THR A 32 -6.30 -5.49 -0.30
N SER A 33 -7.05 -5.53 0.81
CA SER A 33 -7.07 -6.70 1.70
C SER A 33 -7.66 -7.93 1.01
N VAL A 34 -8.81 -7.77 0.34
CA VAL A 34 -9.48 -8.88 -0.37
C VAL A 34 -8.62 -9.37 -1.54
N ALA A 35 -8.03 -8.47 -2.32
CA ALA A 35 -7.10 -8.83 -3.39
C ALA A 35 -5.81 -9.47 -2.85
N GLY A 36 -5.36 -9.06 -1.68
CA GLY A 36 -4.19 -9.59 -1.00
C GLY A 36 -4.29 -11.07 -0.65
N ILE A 37 -5.48 -11.58 -0.33
CA ILE A 37 -5.69 -12.99 0.06
C ILE A 37 -5.24 -13.96 -1.04
N PRO A 38 -5.83 -13.94 -2.25
CA PRO A 38 -5.43 -14.85 -3.32
C PRO A 38 -3.99 -14.60 -3.80
N LEU A 39 -3.54 -13.35 -3.82
CA LEU A 39 -2.17 -13.02 -4.20
C LEU A 39 -1.16 -13.58 -3.20
N THR A 40 -1.43 -13.47 -1.91
CA THR A 40 -0.56 -14.04 -0.86
C THR A 40 -0.50 -15.56 -0.97
N ILE A 41 -1.62 -16.23 -1.20
CA ILE A 41 -1.65 -17.70 -1.41
C ILE A 41 -0.80 -18.06 -2.65
N ALA A 42 -0.97 -17.34 -3.75
CA ALA A 42 -0.18 -17.58 -4.96
C ALA A 42 1.33 -17.39 -4.73
N VAL A 43 1.72 -16.33 -4.01
CA VAL A 43 3.14 -16.08 -3.66
C VAL A 43 3.69 -17.16 -2.75
N ILE A 44 2.93 -17.64 -1.76
CA ILE A 44 3.34 -18.76 -0.91
C ILE A 44 3.60 -20.01 -1.75
N VAL A 45 2.70 -20.34 -2.68
CA VAL A 45 2.88 -21.48 -3.61
C VAL A 45 4.14 -21.31 -4.46
N ILE A 46 4.36 -20.10 -5.00
CA ILE A 46 5.57 -19.79 -5.77
C ILE A 46 6.83 -19.99 -4.91
N VAL A 47 6.85 -19.44 -3.68
CA VAL A 47 7.99 -19.57 -2.76
C VAL A 47 8.27 -21.06 -2.44
N ILE A 48 7.25 -21.85 -2.17
CA ILE A 48 7.39 -23.30 -1.93
C ILE A 48 7.95 -23.99 -3.17
N ALA A 49 7.50 -23.63 -4.37
CA ALA A 49 8.00 -24.18 -5.61
C ALA A 49 9.47 -23.84 -5.90
N LEU A 50 9.99 -22.76 -5.30
CA LEU A 50 11.38 -22.32 -5.43
C LEU A 50 12.33 -23.02 -4.45
N LEU A 51 11.81 -23.62 -3.38
CA LEU A 51 12.63 -24.28 -2.36
C LEU A 51 13.46 -25.42 -2.95
N GLY A 52 14.75 -25.41 -2.62
CA GLY A 52 15.69 -26.45 -3.10
C GLY A 52 16.05 -26.39 -4.58
N ARG A 53 15.60 -25.35 -5.30
CA ARG A 53 15.94 -25.16 -6.73
C ARG A 53 17.30 -24.51 -6.90
N SER A 54 17.98 -24.80 -8.02
CA SER A 54 19.19 -24.10 -8.41
C SER A 54 18.89 -22.64 -8.76
N HIS A 55 19.87 -21.75 -8.66
CA HIS A 55 19.72 -20.33 -9.03
C HIS A 55 19.15 -20.16 -10.45
N ALA A 56 19.64 -20.95 -11.42
CA ALA A 56 19.17 -20.89 -12.80
C ALA A 56 17.67 -21.24 -12.91
N ALA A 57 17.20 -22.26 -12.18
CA ALA A 57 15.79 -22.64 -12.15
C ALA A 57 14.93 -21.57 -11.45
N VAL A 58 15.42 -20.94 -10.38
CA VAL A 58 14.73 -19.83 -9.70
C VAL A 58 14.54 -18.66 -10.66
N VAL A 59 15.58 -18.22 -11.36
CA VAL A 59 15.52 -17.16 -12.37
C VAL A 59 14.53 -17.48 -13.48
N GLN A 60 14.53 -18.72 -13.98
CA GLN A 60 13.61 -19.15 -15.02
C GLN A 60 12.14 -19.13 -14.55
N ILE A 61 11.86 -19.57 -13.33
CA ILE A 61 10.51 -19.59 -12.76
C ILE A 61 10.02 -18.15 -12.53
N LEU A 62 10.82 -17.30 -11.85
CA LEU A 62 10.47 -15.92 -11.58
C LEU A 62 10.39 -15.06 -12.85
N GLY A 63 11.16 -15.41 -13.89
CA GLY A 63 11.12 -14.76 -15.19
C GLY A 63 9.95 -15.19 -16.08
N SER A 64 9.22 -16.25 -15.72
CA SER A 64 8.05 -16.65 -16.49
C SER A 64 6.94 -15.61 -16.42
N PRO A 65 6.24 -15.29 -17.54
CA PRO A 65 5.29 -14.17 -17.57
C PRO A 65 4.17 -14.27 -16.53
N LEU A 66 3.62 -15.46 -16.31
CA LEU A 66 2.54 -15.66 -15.34
C LEU A 66 3.01 -15.39 -13.91
N VAL A 67 4.18 -15.90 -13.53
CA VAL A 67 4.76 -15.70 -12.20
C VAL A 67 5.17 -14.24 -12.02
N ALA A 68 5.80 -13.64 -13.03
CA ALA A 68 6.22 -12.23 -12.99
C ALA A 68 5.01 -11.30 -12.80
N ILE A 69 3.92 -11.50 -13.53
CA ILE A 69 2.68 -10.71 -13.39
C ILE A 69 2.09 -10.90 -11.98
N THR A 70 2.02 -12.13 -11.48
CA THR A 70 1.50 -12.41 -10.13
C THR A 70 2.35 -11.73 -9.07
N MET A 71 3.68 -11.77 -9.18
CA MET A 71 4.60 -11.10 -8.27
C MET A 71 4.45 -9.57 -8.32
N LEU A 72 4.31 -8.99 -9.53
CA LEU A 72 4.10 -7.55 -9.69
C LEU A 72 2.78 -7.10 -9.06
N LEU A 73 1.69 -7.82 -9.30
CA LEU A 73 0.39 -7.52 -8.70
C LEU A 73 0.46 -7.60 -7.17
N PHE A 74 1.13 -8.62 -6.65
CA PHE A 74 1.35 -8.76 -5.21
C PHE A 74 2.14 -7.58 -4.63
N ILE A 75 3.28 -7.22 -5.24
CA ILE A 75 4.13 -6.11 -4.79
C ILE A 75 3.35 -4.79 -4.78
N ILE A 76 2.65 -4.47 -5.86
CA ILE A 76 1.88 -3.23 -5.96
C ILE A 76 0.76 -3.21 -4.93
N ASN A 77 0.01 -4.31 -4.82
CA ASN A 77 -1.08 -4.41 -3.85
C ASN A 77 -0.59 -4.28 -2.41
N MET A 78 0.49 -4.96 -2.06
CA MET A 78 1.04 -4.93 -0.70
C MET A 78 1.69 -3.59 -0.35
N ALA A 79 2.42 -2.97 -1.28
CA ALA A 79 3.01 -1.65 -1.07
C ALA A 79 1.92 -0.58 -0.86
N TYR A 80 0.85 -0.63 -1.63
CA TYR A 80 -0.28 0.29 -1.49
C TYR A 80 -1.06 0.04 -0.19
N HIS A 81 -1.32 -1.21 0.15
CA HIS A 81 -1.97 -1.60 1.40
C HIS A 81 -1.16 -1.17 2.63
N MET A 82 0.15 -1.40 2.60
CA MET A 82 1.09 -0.96 3.64
C MET A 82 1.10 0.56 3.78
N TRP A 83 1.12 1.29 2.66
CA TRP A 83 1.11 2.76 2.66
C TRP A 83 -0.13 3.32 3.35
N ILE A 84 -1.33 2.84 3.00
CA ILE A 84 -2.59 3.26 3.63
C ILE A 84 -2.60 2.85 5.10
N GLY A 85 -2.29 1.60 5.43
CA GLY A 85 -2.33 1.11 6.80
C GLY A 85 -1.37 1.86 7.72
N MET A 86 -0.16 2.19 7.27
CA MET A 86 0.78 2.99 8.03
C MET A 86 0.33 4.45 8.17
N GLN A 87 -0.32 4.99 7.14
CA GLN A 87 -0.89 6.34 7.18
C GLN A 87 -1.96 6.46 8.29
N GLU A 88 -2.84 5.48 8.41
CA GLU A 88 -3.84 5.41 9.49
C GLU A 88 -3.18 5.39 10.87
N ILE A 89 -2.17 4.54 11.06
CA ILE A 89 -1.43 4.47 12.33
C ILE A 89 -0.76 5.80 12.66
N ILE A 90 -0.12 6.47 11.69
CA ILE A 90 0.54 7.76 11.92
C ILE A 90 -0.49 8.82 12.32
N ILE A 91 -1.64 8.86 11.65
CA ILE A 91 -2.70 9.84 11.94
C ILE A 91 -3.26 9.64 13.34
N ASP A 92 -3.43 8.39 13.78
CA ASP A 92 -4.05 8.07 15.06
C ASP A 92 -3.09 8.25 16.26
N TYR A 93 -1.82 7.92 16.08
CA TYR A 93 -0.87 7.87 17.20
C TYR A 93 0.09 9.05 17.29
N VAL A 94 0.36 9.76 16.20
CA VAL A 94 1.27 10.90 16.19
C VAL A 94 0.49 12.20 16.37
N HIS A 95 0.63 12.84 17.53
CA HIS A 95 -0.12 14.04 17.89
C HIS A 95 0.59 15.36 17.53
N ASP A 96 1.91 15.35 17.45
CA ASP A 96 2.69 16.50 17.01
C ASP A 96 2.58 16.71 15.51
N ASP A 97 2.13 17.90 15.08
CA ASP A 97 1.84 18.19 13.68
C ASP A 97 3.09 18.10 12.78
N THR A 98 4.24 18.55 13.27
CA THR A 98 5.51 18.52 12.51
C THR A 98 6.00 17.09 12.33
N LEU A 99 5.96 16.31 13.41
CA LEU A 99 6.35 14.91 13.39
C LEU A 99 5.39 14.09 12.53
N LYS A 100 4.09 14.34 12.64
CA LYS A 100 3.05 13.70 11.81
C LYS A 100 3.30 13.94 10.31
N PHE A 101 3.50 15.19 9.93
CA PHE A 101 3.78 15.54 8.53
C PHE A 101 5.05 14.85 8.02
N SER A 102 6.13 14.90 8.80
CA SER A 102 7.39 14.25 8.46
C SER A 102 7.24 12.73 8.33
N ALA A 103 6.49 12.09 9.23
CA ALA A 103 6.22 10.65 9.21
C ALA A 103 5.37 10.24 8.00
N LEU A 104 4.34 11.03 7.64
CA LEU A 104 3.53 10.79 6.45
C LEU A 104 4.35 10.90 5.15
N MET A 105 5.23 11.91 5.07
CA MET A 105 6.16 12.06 3.95
C MET A 105 7.12 10.86 3.87
N ALA A 106 7.74 10.49 4.99
CA ALA A 106 8.65 9.34 5.05
C ALA A 106 7.94 8.04 4.66
N ASN A 107 6.72 7.80 5.14
CA ASN A 107 5.91 6.64 4.75
C ASN A 107 5.66 6.60 3.24
N THR A 108 5.30 7.74 2.65
CA THR A 108 5.03 7.83 1.20
C THR A 108 6.30 7.53 0.40
N PHE A 109 7.42 8.18 0.71
CA PHE A 109 8.69 7.93 0.01
C PHE A 109 9.16 6.49 0.18
N PHE A 110 9.09 5.94 1.39
CA PHE A 110 9.47 4.57 1.66
C PHE A 110 8.64 3.58 0.83
N SER A 111 7.31 3.72 0.83
CA SER A 111 6.40 2.84 0.11
C SER A 111 6.63 2.90 -1.41
N VAL A 112 6.86 4.11 -1.95
CA VAL A 112 7.18 4.30 -3.37
C VAL A 112 8.50 3.63 -3.73
N VAL A 113 9.56 3.85 -2.95
CA VAL A 113 10.88 3.24 -3.20
C VAL A 113 10.80 1.72 -3.15
N ILE A 114 10.11 1.15 -2.16
CA ILE A 114 9.94 -0.32 -2.06
C ILE A 114 9.16 -0.85 -3.26
N ALA A 115 8.05 -0.20 -3.65
CA ALA A 115 7.26 -0.63 -4.79
C ALA A 115 8.08 -0.63 -6.09
N PHE A 116 8.79 0.45 -6.37
CA PHE A 116 9.60 0.57 -7.59
C PHE A 116 10.80 -0.37 -7.60
N ALA A 117 11.56 -0.44 -6.51
CA ALA A 117 12.74 -1.31 -6.42
C ALA A 117 12.37 -2.79 -6.57
N SER A 118 11.30 -3.23 -5.89
CA SER A 118 10.82 -4.61 -5.98
C SER A 118 10.26 -4.93 -7.37
N SER A 119 9.48 -4.02 -7.97
CA SER A 119 8.96 -4.18 -9.32
C SER A 119 10.08 -4.25 -10.35
N PHE A 120 11.09 -3.38 -10.23
CA PHE A 120 12.27 -3.39 -11.09
C PHE A 120 13.01 -4.72 -11.01
N ALA A 121 13.19 -5.28 -9.81
CA ALA A 121 13.87 -6.56 -9.63
C ALA A 121 13.13 -7.70 -10.36
N ILE A 122 11.80 -7.75 -10.28
CA ILE A 122 11.00 -8.76 -10.99
C ILE A 122 11.06 -8.56 -12.51
N LEU A 123 10.94 -7.31 -12.98
CA LEU A 123 11.04 -7.00 -14.40
C LEU A 123 12.42 -7.35 -14.98
N LYS A 124 13.48 -7.05 -14.22
CA LYS A 124 14.85 -7.42 -14.60
C LYS A 124 14.98 -8.93 -14.81
N LEU A 125 14.45 -9.73 -13.90
CA LEU A 125 14.46 -11.19 -14.03
C LEU A 125 13.61 -11.67 -15.23
N SER A 126 12.45 -11.04 -15.45
CA SER A 126 11.54 -11.42 -16.53
C SER A 126 12.07 -11.10 -17.92
N PHE A 127 12.81 -10.00 -18.06
CA PHE A 127 13.41 -9.60 -19.36
C PHE A 127 14.80 -10.16 -19.57
N GLY A 128 15.39 -10.84 -18.59
CA GLY A 128 16.72 -11.47 -18.72
C GLY A 128 17.87 -10.46 -18.79
N VAL A 129 17.68 -9.27 -18.19
CA VAL A 129 18.66 -8.17 -18.24
C VAL A 129 19.43 -8.08 -16.94
#